data_3d75255e7b17f6cd1d21c502a2506c1a
#
_entry.id   3d75255e7b17f6cd1d21c502a2506c1a
#
_cell.length_a   1.000
_cell.length_b   1.000
_cell.length_c   1.000
_cell.angle_alpha   90.00
_cell.angle_beta   90.00
_cell.angle_gamma   90.00
#
_symmetry.space_group_name_H-M   'P 1'
#
loop_
_entity.id
_entity.type
_entity.pdbx_description
1 polymer ?
#
loop_
_entity_poly.entity_id
_entity_poly.type
_entity_poly.pdbx_seq_one_letter_code
_entity_poly.pdbx_strand_id
1 'polypeptide(L)'
;PVEELKTLRKIGSPLQGHPDRKKVRGVDMSTGSLGQGISAAAGMACYAKKNGDDFRVYCVLGDGEMQEGEVWEALMSAAHYGLSNLTVLLDNNNLQIDGAVDKVMSIYPVKEKVEAFGWSVFTADGHDAADICRALDEARQDTQRPSFIICRTVKGKGVSFMENQAGWHGAAINDEQYE
;
A
#
# COMPACT_ATOMS: atom_id res chain seq x y z
N PRO A 1 21.67 -0.93 9.00
CA PRO A 1 22.77 0.02 8.76
C PRO A 1 22.67 0.61 7.37
N VAL A 2 23.02 1.90 7.19
CA VAL A 2 22.96 2.58 5.89
C VAL A 2 23.83 1.87 4.84
N GLU A 3 24.95 1.30 5.27
CA GLU A 3 25.85 0.55 4.37
C GLU A 3 25.20 -0.66 3.71
N GLU A 4 24.20 -1.29 4.34
CA GLU A 4 23.47 -2.40 3.73
C GLU A 4 22.68 -1.97 2.50
N LEU A 5 22.22 -0.72 2.41
CA LEU A 5 21.50 -0.20 1.24
C LEU A 5 22.32 -0.34 -0.04
N LYS A 6 23.68 -0.27 0.05
CA LYS A 6 24.58 -0.47 -1.08
C LYS A 6 24.59 -1.91 -1.62
N THR A 7 23.97 -2.82 -0.90
CA THR A 7 23.85 -4.25 -1.30
C THR A 7 22.51 -4.59 -1.94
N LEU A 8 21.62 -3.60 -2.11
CA LEU A 8 20.30 -3.81 -2.70
C LEU A 8 20.37 -4.61 -4.00
N ARG A 9 19.56 -5.69 -4.08
CA ARG A 9 19.48 -6.59 -5.25
C ARG A 9 20.78 -7.34 -5.60
N LYS A 10 21.83 -7.25 -4.81
CA LYS A 10 23.02 -8.09 -5.02
C LYS A 10 22.77 -9.51 -4.54
N ILE A 11 23.42 -10.49 -5.18
CA ILE A 11 23.35 -11.89 -4.77
C ILE A 11 23.83 -12.03 -3.31
N GLY A 12 23.05 -12.72 -2.47
CA GLY A 12 23.36 -12.91 -1.06
C GLY A 12 22.94 -11.77 -0.13
N SER A 13 22.53 -10.62 -0.67
CA SER A 13 21.99 -9.53 0.16
C SER A 13 20.63 -9.89 0.75
N PRO A 14 20.33 -9.49 2.00
CA PRO A 14 18.97 -9.58 2.54
C PRO A 14 18.01 -8.61 1.85
N LEU A 15 18.51 -7.53 1.24
CA LEU A 15 17.73 -6.50 0.57
C LEU A 15 17.50 -6.86 -0.90
N GLN A 16 16.35 -7.43 -1.18
CA GLN A 16 15.93 -7.81 -2.53
C GLN A 16 14.84 -6.89 -3.08
N GLY A 17 14.43 -7.07 -4.33
CA GLY A 17 13.37 -6.29 -4.97
C GLY A 17 12.00 -6.43 -4.27
N HIS A 18 11.78 -7.56 -3.61
CA HIS A 18 10.63 -7.79 -2.73
C HIS A 18 11.10 -8.11 -1.32
N PRO A 19 10.45 -7.56 -0.27
CA PRO A 19 10.86 -7.79 1.10
C PRO A 19 10.62 -9.26 1.51
N ASP A 20 11.55 -9.80 2.28
CA ASP A 20 11.46 -11.15 2.85
C ASP A 20 11.54 -11.08 4.37
N ARG A 21 10.45 -11.41 5.07
CA ARG A 21 10.36 -11.38 6.53
C ARG A 21 11.39 -12.26 7.25
N LYS A 22 11.92 -13.28 6.57
CA LYS A 22 12.94 -14.16 7.14
C LYS A 22 14.34 -13.56 7.06
N LYS A 23 14.56 -12.57 6.21
CA LYS A 23 15.87 -11.97 5.94
C LYS A 23 15.98 -10.54 6.44
N VAL A 24 14.89 -9.79 6.43
CA VAL A 24 14.88 -8.37 6.79
C VAL A 24 14.11 -8.15 8.08
N ARG A 25 14.82 -7.71 9.11
CA ARG A 25 14.22 -7.40 10.41
C ARG A 25 13.26 -6.21 10.28
N GLY A 26 12.07 -6.33 10.86
CA GLY A 26 11.02 -5.31 10.80
C GLY A 26 10.08 -5.44 9.60
N VAL A 27 10.25 -6.49 8.80
CA VAL A 27 9.27 -6.87 7.78
C VAL A 27 8.31 -7.90 8.37
N ASP A 28 7.05 -7.54 8.54
CA ASP A 28 6.05 -8.42 9.16
C ASP A 28 5.58 -9.51 8.19
N MET A 29 5.52 -9.20 6.90
CA MET A 29 5.12 -10.13 5.86
C MET A 29 5.96 -9.96 4.60
N SER A 30 6.36 -11.10 3.99
CA SER A 30 6.93 -11.11 2.64
C SER A 30 5.84 -10.78 1.62
N THR A 31 6.09 -9.79 0.77
CA THR A 31 5.14 -9.28 -0.23
C THR A 31 5.79 -9.25 -1.61
N GLY A 32 5.03 -8.82 -2.64
CA GLY A 32 5.48 -8.70 -4.03
C GLY A 32 4.55 -9.36 -5.04
N SER A 33 3.78 -10.38 -4.62
CA SER A 33 2.65 -10.88 -5.41
C SER A 33 1.46 -9.96 -5.17
N LEU A 34 1.10 -9.19 -6.19
CA LEU A 34 0.06 -8.16 -6.11
C LEU A 34 -1.27 -8.76 -5.65
N GLY A 35 -2.00 -8.02 -4.82
CA GLY A 35 -3.31 -8.38 -4.29
C GLY A 35 -3.29 -9.29 -3.06
N GLN A 36 -2.20 -10.06 -2.82
CA GLN A 36 -2.16 -11.02 -1.70
C GLN A 36 -1.90 -10.37 -0.34
N GLY A 37 -1.23 -9.23 -0.32
CA GLY A 37 -0.89 -8.53 0.92
C GLY A 37 -2.10 -8.14 1.75
N ILE A 38 -3.15 -7.64 1.12
CA ILE A 38 -4.37 -7.23 1.81
C ILE A 38 -5.14 -8.42 2.40
N SER A 39 -5.16 -9.58 1.71
CA SER A 39 -5.80 -10.80 2.23
C SER A 39 -5.08 -11.30 3.49
N ALA A 40 -3.75 -11.29 3.50
CA ALA A 40 -2.98 -11.63 4.68
C ALA A 40 -3.19 -10.62 5.82
N ALA A 41 -3.24 -9.31 5.52
CA ALA A 41 -3.54 -8.26 6.48
C ALA A 41 -4.94 -8.43 7.10
N ALA A 42 -5.94 -8.77 6.29
CA ALA A 42 -7.29 -9.09 6.77
C ALA A 42 -7.29 -10.31 7.71
N GLY A 43 -6.50 -11.36 7.38
CA GLY A 43 -6.30 -12.52 8.25
C GLY A 43 -5.69 -12.16 9.60
N MET A 44 -4.64 -11.31 9.62
CA MET A 44 -4.02 -10.82 10.86
C MET A 44 -5.00 -10.00 11.69
N ALA A 45 -5.77 -9.10 11.06
CA ALA A 45 -6.77 -8.28 11.74
C ALA A 45 -7.91 -9.14 12.32
N CYS A 46 -8.35 -10.16 11.58
CA CYS A 46 -9.35 -11.12 12.02
C CYS A 46 -8.84 -11.92 13.24
N TYR A 47 -7.59 -12.36 13.21
CA TYR A 47 -6.95 -13.04 14.34
C TYR A 47 -6.98 -12.17 15.61
N ALA A 48 -6.50 -10.91 15.51
CA ALA A 48 -6.49 -9.99 16.63
C ALA A 48 -7.90 -9.79 17.21
N LYS A 49 -8.88 -9.49 16.36
CA LYS A 49 -10.25 -9.30 16.77
C LYS A 49 -10.84 -10.53 17.48
N LYS A 50 -10.57 -11.74 16.93
CA LYS A 50 -11.07 -12.99 17.49
C LYS A 50 -10.48 -13.32 18.88
N ASN A 51 -9.21 -12.96 19.09
CA ASN A 51 -8.53 -13.24 20.36
C ASN A 51 -8.64 -12.10 21.38
N GLY A 52 -9.20 -10.96 21.00
CA GLY A 52 -9.31 -9.79 21.86
C GLY A 52 -7.98 -9.03 22.00
N ASP A 53 -7.07 -9.20 21.02
CA ASP A 53 -5.82 -8.45 20.97
C ASP A 53 -6.08 -7.01 20.51
N ASP A 54 -5.29 -6.05 20.97
CA ASP A 54 -5.46 -4.61 20.72
C ASP A 54 -4.62 -4.07 19.55
N PHE A 55 -3.83 -4.92 18.88
CA PHE A 55 -3.01 -4.46 17.77
C PHE A 55 -3.82 -4.12 16.50
N ARG A 56 -3.30 -3.16 15.77
CA ARG A 56 -3.85 -2.73 14.49
C ARG A 56 -2.97 -3.23 13.35
N VAL A 57 -3.60 -3.45 12.21
CA VAL A 57 -2.93 -3.89 10.97
C VAL A 57 -3.02 -2.78 9.94
N TYR A 58 -1.89 -2.49 9.30
CA TYR A 58 -1.78 -1.51 8.24
C TYR A 58 -1.30 -2.21 6.97
N CYS A 59 -1.97 -1.93 5.85
CA CYS A 59 -1.61 -2.47 4.55
C CYS A 59 -1.47 -1.32 3.55
N VAL A 60 -0.39 -1.31 2.80
CA VAL A 60 -0.20 -0.36 1.69
C VAL A 60 -0.51 -1.07 0.39
N LEU A 61 -1.37 -0.48 -0.44
CA LEU A 61 -1.72 -0.95 -1.78
C LEU A 61 -1.25 0.06 -2.84
N GLY A 62 -0.79 -0.41 -3.99
CA GLY A 62 -0.70 0.41 -5.18
C GLY A 62 -2.03 0.50 -5.92
N ASP A 63 -2.26 1.59 -6.65
CA ASP A 63 -3.47 1.75 -7.45
C ASP A 63 -3.54 0.74 -8.62
N GLY A 64 -2.42 0.43 -9.28
CA GLY A 64 -2.35 -0.65 -10.25
C GLY A 64 -2.61 -2.03 -9.62
N GLU A 65 -2.21 -2.25 -8.36
CA GLU A 65 -2.48 -3.47 -7.61
C GLU A 65 -3.98 -3.68 -7.36
N MET A 66 -4.76 -2.61 -7.24
CA MET A 66 -6.22 -2.72 -7.09
C MET A 66 -6.94 -3.32 -8.31
N GLN A 67 -6.26 -3.55 -9.42
CA GLN A 67 -6.81 -4.31 -10.56
C GLN A 67 -6.93 -5.81 -10.28
N GLU A 68 -6.22 -6.32 -9.26
CA GLU A 68 -6.31 -7.72 -8.85
C GLU A 68 -7.67 -8.00 -8.18
N GLY A 69 -8.33 -9.09 -8.59
CA GLY A 69 -9.64 -9.49 -8.05
C GLY A 69 -9.60 -9.77 -6.56
N GLU A 70 -8.50 -10.34 -6.07
CA GLU A 70 -8.28 -10.67 -4.66
C GLU A 70 -8.37 -9.44 -3.75
N VAL A 71 -7.98 -8.24 -4.23
CA VAL A 71 -8.15 -6.99 -3.46
C VAL A 71 -9.62 -6.75 -3.13
N TRP A 72 -10.51 -6.88 -4.11
CA TRP A 72 -11.95 -6.66 -3.93
C TRP A 72 -12.60 -7.73 -3.05
N GLU A 73 -12.15 -8.98 -3.16
CA GLU A 73 -12.57 -10.08 -2.29
C GLU A 73 -12.16 -9.82 -0.83
N ALA A 74 -10.94 -9.34 -0.61
CA ALA A 74 -10.45 -8.96 0.72
C ALA A 74 -11.22 -7.76 1.29
N LEU A 75 -11.53 -6.74 0.47
CA LEU A 75 -12.36 -5.59 0.89
C LEU A 75 -13.74 -6.05 1.36
N MET A 76 -14.39 -6.94 0.60
CA MET A 76 -15.70 -7.51 0.96
C MET A 76 -15.63 -8.29 2.28
N SER A 77 -14.63 -9.14 2.42
CA SER A 77 -14.44 -9.98 3.61
C SER A 77 -14.14 -9.13 4.86
N ALA A 78 -13.25 -8.14 4.75
CA ALA A 78 -12.90 -7.29 5.88
C ALA A 78 -14.08 -6.46 6.38
N ALA A 79 -14.94 -5.96 5.49
CA ALA A 79 -16.15 -5.26 5.84
C ALA A 79 -17.17 -6.22 6.50
N HIS A 80 -17.35 -7.41 5.93
CA HIS A 80 -18.26 -8.43 6.48
C HIS A 80 -17.93 -8.81 7.93
N TYR A 81 -16.65 -9.00 8.21
CA TYR A 81 -16.17 -9.32 9.56
C TYR A 81 -15.98 -8.09 10.46
N GLY A 82 -16.24 -6.88 9.96
CA GLY A 82 -16.12 -5.62 10.70
C GLY A 82 -14.72 -5.42 11.27
N LEU A 83 -13.67 -5.60 10.45
CA LEU A 83 -12.27 -5.54 10.88
C LEU A 83 -11.83 -4.08 11.11
N SER A 84 -12.38 -3.41 12.12
CA SER A 84 -12.10 -2.02 12.44
C SER A 84 -10.64 -1.75 12.86
N ASN A 85 -9.89 -2.80 13.12
CA ASN A 85 -8.45 -2.76 13.38
C ASN A 85 -7.59 -2.88 12.10
N LEU A 86 -8.21 -2.96 10.91
CA LEU A 86 -7.51 -2.92 9.62
C LEU A 86 -7.61 -1.54 8.99
N THR A 87 -6.47 -0.97 8.62
CA THR A 87 -6.37 0.27 7.85
C THR A 87 -5.55 0.02 6.60
N VAL A 88 -6.13 0.34 5.45
CA VAL A 88 -5.46 0.28 4.14
C VAL A 88 -5.07 1.69 3.71
N LEU A 89 -3.85 1.87 3.23
CA LEU A 89 -3.37 3.09 2.58
C LEU A 89 -3.17 2.80 1.10
N LEU A 90 -3.86 3.56 0.24
CA LEU A 90 -3.70 3.46 -1.20
C LEU A 90 -2.68 4.48 -1.69
N ASP A 91 -1.57 4.03 -2.26
CA ASP A 91 -0.66 4.87 -3.05
C ASP A 91 -1.30 5.18 -4.40
N ASN A 92 -2.03 6.31 -4.46
CA ASN A 92 -2.83 6.69 -5.62
C ASN A 92 -2.10 7.73 -6.48
N ASN A 93 -1.22 7.26 -7.35
CA ASN A 93 -0.44 8.06 -8.29
C ASN A 93 -0.91 7.94 -9.76
N ASN A 94 -1.91 7.12 -10.02
CA ASN A 94 -2.47 6.81 -11.35
C ASN A 94 -1.46 6.23 -12.34
N LEU A 95 -0.35 5.61 -11.87
CA LEU A 95 0.66 5.01 -12.74
C LEU A 95 0.99 3.58 -12.34
N GLN A 96 1.06 2.72 -13.32
CA GLN A 96 1.56 1.34 -13.25
C GLN A 96 2.63 1.10 -14.30
N ILE A 97 3.18 -0.14 -14.40
CA ILE A 97 4.26 -0.48 -15.34
C ILE A 97 3.93 -0.07 -16.78
N ASP A 98 2.70 -0.37 -17.22
CA ASP A 98 2.27 -0.22 -18.62
C ASP A 98 1.70 1.18 -18.94
N GLY A 99 1.63 2.09 -17.96
CA GLY A 99 1.12 3.44 -18.17
C GLY A 99 0.15 3.93 -17.10
N ALA A 100 -0.73 4.83 -17.47
CA ALA A 100 -1.73 5.37 -16.57
C ALA A 100 -2.81 4.33 -16.26
N VAL A 101 -3.12 4.15 -14.96
CA VAL A 101 -4.09 3.17 -14.47
C VAL A 101 -5.47 3.35 -15.11
N ASP A 102 -5.90 4.60 -15.28
CA ASP A 102 -7.18 4.93 -15.93
C ASP A 102 -7.24 4.57 -17.42
N LYS A 103 -6.08 4.36 -18.06
CA LYS A 103 -5.97 3.95 -19.48
C LYS A 103 -5.76 2.45 -19.65
N VAL A 104 -5.03 1.81 -18.72
CA VAL A 104 -4.77 0.38 -18.80
C VAL A 104 -6.01 -0.40 -18.35
N MET A 105 -6.45 -0.20 -17.11
CA MET A 105 -7.67 -0.78 -16.55
C MET A 105 -8.14 0.09 -15.37
N SER A 106 -9.15 0.93 -15.60
CA SER A 106 -9.59 1.89 -14.61
C SER A 106 -10.23 1.24 -13.37
N ILE A 107 -9.68 1.57 -12.22
CA ILE A 107 -10.24 1.23 -10.91
C ILE A 107 -11.22 2.29 -10.40
N TYR A 108 -11.27 3.44 -11.05
CA TYR A 108 -12.07 4.59 -10.61
C TYR A 108 -13.58 4.41 -10.85
N PRO A 109 -14.46 5.04 -10.06
CA PRO A 109 -14.13 5.83 -8.87
C PRO A 109 -13.81 4.92 -7.67
N VAL A 110 -12.64 5.09 -7.05
CA VAL A 110 -12.18 4.21 -5.94
C VAL A 110 -12.98 4.46 -4.68
N LYS A 111 -13.16 5.73 -4.29
CA LYS A 111 -13.83 6.11 -3.05
C LYS A 111 -15.22 5.47 -2.95
N GLU A 112 -16.05 5.72 -3.94
CA GLU A 112 -17.44 5.26 -3.99
C GLU A 112 -17.53 3.73 -4.00
N LYS A 113 -16.62 3.06 -4.71
CA LYS A 113 -16.57 1.59 -4.73
C LYS A 113 -16.23 1.03 -3.35
N VAL A 114 -15.21 1.56 -2.68
CA VAL A 114 -14.76 1.11 -1.36
C VAL A 114 -15.81 1.42 -0.28
N GLU A 115 -16.44 2.60 -0.35
CA GLU A 115 -17.58 2.95 0.52
C GLU A 115 -18.76 1.99 0.32
N ALA A 116 -19.05 1.57 -0.93
CA ALA A 116 -20.10 0.60 -1.21
C ALA A 116 -19.81 -0.79 -0.63
N PHE A 117 -18.56 -1.17 -0.41
CA PHE A 117 -18.19 -2.37 0.34
C PHE A 117 -18.37 -2.22 1.87
N GLY A 118 -18.67 -1.02 2.37
CA GLY A 118 -18.91 -0.79 3.81
C GLY A 118 -17.68 -0.33 4.58
N TRP A 119 -16.67 0.20 3.91
CA TRP A 119 -15.49 0.78 4.53
C TRP A 119 -15.67 2.27 4.84
N SER A 120 -14.97 2.76 5.85
CA SER A 120 -14.78 4.20 6.06
C SER A 120 -13.64 4.70 5.20
N VAL A 121 -13.89 5.69 4.35
CA VAL A 121 -12.89 6.18 3.39
C VAL A 121 -12.45 7.61 3.73
N PHE A 122 -11.15 7.80 3.83
CA PHE A 122 -10.47 9.06 4.08
C PHE A 122 -9.57 9.41 2.91
N THR A 123 -9.15 10.66 2.83
CA THR A 123 -8.18 11.13 1.83
C THR A 123 -7.04 11.89 2.49
N ALA A 124 -5.84 11.76 1.96
CA ALA A 124 -4.67 12.49 2.41
C ALA A 124 -3.76 12.89 1.24
N ASP A 125 -3.00 13.96 1.41
CA ASP A 125 -1.81 14.19 0.62
C ASP A 125 -0.73 13.19 1.06
N GLY A 126 -0.39 12.24 0.18
CA GLY A 126 0.57 11.18 0.48
C GLY A 126 2.03 11.66 0.59
N HIS A 127 2.29 12.95 0.34
CA HIS A 127 3.60 13.58 0.54
C HIS A 127 3.64 14.51 1.76
N ASP A 128 2.52 14.68 2.47
CA ASP A 128 2.45 15.42 3.72
C ASP A 128 2.27 14.46 4.91
N ALA A 129 3.32 14.30 5.71
CA ALA A 129 3.29 13.44 6.90
C ALA A 129 2.24 13.87 7.93
N ALA A 130 1.98 15.18 8.07
CA ALA A 130 0.97 15.68 8.99
C ALA A 130 -0.44 15.29 8.52
N ASP A 131 -0.71 15.38 7.23
CA ASP A 131 -2.00 15.00 6.65
C ASP A 131 -2.24 13.48 6.71
N ILE A 132 -1.19 12.68 6.48
CA ILE A 132 -1.26 11.22 6.67
C ILE A 132 -1.56 10.88 8.13
N CYS A 133 -0.88 11.51 9.10
CA CYS A 133 -1.13 11.30 10.53
C CYS A 133 -2.57 11.67 10.89
N ARG A 134 -3.09 12.82 10.42
CA ARG A 134 -4.48 13.22 10.61
C ARG A 134 -5.45 12.15 10.13
N ALA A 135 -5.27 11.65 8.89
CA ALA A 135 -6.14 10.62 8.33
C ALA A 135 -6.07 9.29 9.10
N LEU A 136 -4.89 8.92 9.60
CA LEU A 136 -4.71 7.75 10.46
C LEU A 136 -5.41 7.90 11.81
N ASP A 137 -5.37 9.09 12.40
CA ASP A 137 -6.04 9.38 13.67
C ASP A 137 -7.57 9.38 13.49
N GLU A 138 -8.08 9.94 12.41
CA GLU A 138 -9.50 9.85 12.05
C GLU A 138 -9.94 8.40 11.84
N ALA A 139 -9.14 7.60 11.12
CA ALA A 139 -9.40 6.18 10.90
C ALA A 139 -9.46 5.36 12.19
N ARG A 140 -8.65 5.72 13.21
CA ARG A 140 -8.67 5.05 14.52
C ARG A 140 -9.95 5.27 15.30
N GLN A 141 -10.70 6.32 15.01
CA GLN A 141 -11.95 6.64 15.71
C GLN A 141 -13.12 5.77 15.23
N ASP A 142 -13.06 5.21 14.03
CA ASP A 142 -14.07 4.25 13.58
C ASP A 142 -13.78 2.86 14.18
N THR A 143 -14.59 2.48 15.15
CA THR A 143 -14.47 1.20 15.86
C THR A 143 -15.38 0.10 15.27
N GLN A 144 -16.08 0.39 14.19
CA GLN A 144 -17.06 -0.53 13.60
C GLN A 144 -16.62 -1.06 12.24
N ARG A 145 -15.97 -0.22 11.44
CA ARG A 145 -15.66 -0.52 10.05
C ARG A 145 -14.15 -0.50 9.82
N PRO A 146 -13.63 -1.28 8.86
CA PRO A 146 -12.27 -1.12 8.37
C PRO A 146 -12.12 0.25 7.69
N SER A 147 -10.90 0.78 7.69
CA SER A 147 -10.58 2.11 7.19
C SER A 147 -9.72 2.06 5.94
N PHE A 148 -10.02 2.92 4.96
CA PHE A 148 -9.31 3.02 3.70
C PHE A 148 -8.89 4.48 3.47
N ILE A 149 -7.58 4.75 3.37
CA ILE A 149 -7.03 6.08 3.18
C ILE A 149 -6.50 6.19 1.75
N ILE A 150 -7.09 7.04 0.94
CA ILE A 150 -6.60 7.34 -0.41
C ILE A 150 -5.52 8.41 -0.29
N CYS A 151 -4.26 8.00 -0.41
CA CYS A 151 -3.10 8.90 -0.38
C CYS A 151 -2.81 9.37 -1.81
N ARG A 152 -3.04 10.64 -2.09
CA ARG A 152 -2.66 11.22 -3.39
C ARG A 152 -1.16 11.41 -3.43
N THR A 153 -0.52 10.79 -4.41
CA THR A 153 0.93 10.78 -4.55
C THR A 153 1.36 11.13 -5.97
N VAL A 154 2.64 11.40 -6.12
CA VAL A 154 3.32 11.59 -7.40
C VAL A 154 4.42 10.55 -7.49
N LYS A 155 4.34 9.64 -8.46
CA LYS A 155 5.40 8.65 -8.69
C LYS A 155 6.73 9.39 -8.99
N GLY A 156 7.80 9.00 -8.28
CA GLY A 156 9.13 9.62 -8.45
C GLY A 156 9.28 10.99 -7.79
N LYS A 157 8.39 11.36 -6.85
CA LYS A 157 8.38 12.66 -6.15
C LYS A 157 9.76 13.06 -5.64
N GLY A 158 10.16 14.28 -5.96
CA GLY A 158 11.44 14.86 -5.55
C GLY A 158 12.58 14.68 -6.56
N VAL A 159 12.38 13.85 -7.58
CA VAL A 159 13.36 13.64 -8.66
C VAL A 159 12.75 14.10 -9.98
N SER A 160 13.22 15.25 -10.49
CA SER A 160 12.55 15.97 -11.59
C SER A 160 12.36 15.15 -12.87
N PHE A 161 13.32 14.28 -13.22
CA PHE A 161 13.25 13.42 -14.40
C PHE A 161 12.44 12.13 -14.17
N MET A 162 12.01 11.83 -12.93
CA MET A 162 11.22 10.65 -12.58
C MET A 162 9.74 10.98 -12.36
N GLU A 163 9.41 12.21 -11.95
CA GLU A 163 8.05 12.59 -11.58
C GLU A 163 7.06 12.29 -12.71
N ASN A 164 5.98 11.59 -12.37
CA ASN A 164 4.91 11.22 -13.29
C ASN A 164 5.36 10.39 -14.52
N GLN A 165 6.46 9.64 -14.39
CA GLN A 165 6.98 8.79 -15.46
C GLN A 165 6.82 7.31 -15.11
N ALA A 166 5.93 6.58 -15.80
CA ALA A 166 5.69 5.15 -15.57
C ALA A 166 6.96 4.30 -15.79
N GLY A 167 7.83 4.69 -16.73
CA GLY A 167 9.07 3.97 -17.05
C GLY A 167 10.05 3.81 -15.88
N TRP A 168 9.92 4.65 -14.84
CA TRP A 168 10.75 4.54 -13.63
C TRP A 168 10.21 3.52 -12.60
N HIS A 169 9.17 2.78 -12.93
CA HIS A 169 8.65 1.76 -12.01
C HIS A 169 9.70 0.69 -11.64
N GLY A 170 10.59 0.35 -12.56
CA GLY A 170 11.61 -0.66 -12.32
C GLY A 170 12.95 -0.37 -12.99
N ALA A 171 13.17 0.84 -13.50
CA ALA A 171 14.42 1.25 -14.13
C ALA A 171 15.48 1.62 -13.08
N ALA A 172 16.76 1.35 -13.41
CA ALA A 172 17.90 1.86 -12.65
C ALA A 172 18.35 3.21 -13.23
N ILE A 173 18.83 4.09 -12.38
CA ILE A 173 19.51 5.31 -12.79
C ILE A 173 20.96 5.01 -13.26
N ASN A 174 21.48 5.83 -14.15
CA ASN A 174 22.90 5.82 -14.52
C ASN A 174 23.71 6.78 -13.62
N ASP A 175 25.04 6.80 -13.81
CA ASP A 175 25.94 7.60 -12.97
C ASP A 175 25.68 9.10 -13.11
N GLU A 176 25.40 9.60 -14.32
CA GLU A 176 25.07 11.00 -14.60
C GLU A 176 23.76 11.44 -13.92
N GLN A 177 22.79 10.55 -13.82
CA GLN A 177 21.50 10.80 -13.16
C GLN A 177 21.61 10.72 -11.63
N TYR A 178 22.67 10.07 -11.12
CA TYR A 178 22.94 9.97 -9.69
C TYR A 178 23.61 11.23 -9.13
N GLU A 179 24.46 11.90 -9.92
CA GLU A 179 25.14 13.17 -9.58
C GLU A 179 24.18 14.36 -9.60
#